data_c09cc64392e48badf42675a898a59aa0
#
_entry.id   c09cc64392e48badf42675a898a59aa0
#
_cell.length_a   1.000
_cell.length_b   1.000
_cell.length_c   1.000
_cell.angle_alpha   90.00
_cell.angle_beta   90.00
_cell.angle_gamma   90.00
#
_symmetry.space_group_name_H-M   'P 1'
#
loop_
_entity.id
_entity.type
_entity.pdbx_description
1 polymer ?
#
loop_
_entity_poly.entity_id
_entity_poly.type
_entity_poly.pdbx_seq_one_letter_code
_entity_poly.pdbx_strand_id
1 'polypeptide(L)'
;LEVARAADDICNAIANQDANIKGMYLHGEFGTGKSFILGAIANQLKTKKIPSTIIYLPEFIRTLKSGFKDGTFETKLAKVREANILMLDDIGAEEITPWVRDEIIGPILHYRMVQELPTFFSSNYNFKELQHHLSVTRDGTELTKAARIMERIKTLATPYYLDGENYRDV
;
A
#
# COMPACT_ATOMS: atom_id res chain seq x y z
N LEU A 1 13.47 4.20 15.93
CA LEU A 1 14.03 5.55 15.71
C LEU A 1 14.20 5.87 14.23
N GLU A 2 14.74 4.94 13.43
CA GLU A 2 14.97 5.12 11.99
C GLU A 2 13.66 5.34 11.21
N VAL A 3 12.67 4.49 11.44
CA VAL A 3 11.36 4.57 10.77
C VAL A 3 10.65 5.89 11.05
N ALA A 4 10.69 6.37 12.29
CA ALA A 4 10.07 7.64 12.65
C ALA A 4 10.75 8.83 11.95
N ARG A 5 12.09 8.83 11.89
CA ARG A 5 12.85 9.86 11.19
C ARG A 5 12.55 9.85 9.69
N ALA A 6 12.55 8.66 9.07
CA ALA A 6 12.22 8.53 7.66
C ALA A 6 10.79 9.01 7.36
N ALA A 7 9.83 8.72 8.24
CA ALA A 7 8.46 9.21 8.10
C ALA A 7 8.39 10.75 8.17
N ASP A 8 9.11 11.37 9.11
CA ASP A 8 9.19 12.83 9.23
C ASP A 8 9.81 13.46 7.98
N ASP A 9 10.91 12.90 7.48
CA ASP A 9 11.59 13.39 6.28
C ASP A 9 10.68 13.31 5.05
N ILE A 10 9.95 12.22 4.88
CA ILE A 10 9.01 12.05 3.77
C ILE A 10 7.83 13.04 3.90
N CYS A 11 7.27 13.21 5.08
CA CYS A 11 6.20 14.18 5.31
C CYS A 11 6.65 15.62 4.99
N ASN A 12 7.90 15.97 5.31
CA ASN A 12 8.46 17.27 4.99
C ASN A 12 8.69 17.41 3.47
N ALA A 13 9.22 16.39 2.80
CA ALA A 13 9.38 16.38 1.35
C ALA A 13 8.05 16.56 0.62
N ILE A 14 7.00 15.87 1.07
CA ILE A 14 5.64 16.03 0.53
C ILE A 14 5.14 17.46 0.74
N ALA A 15 5.32 18.03 1.93
CA ALA A 15 4.91 19.41 2.23
C ALA A 15 5.66 20.46 1.40
N ASN A 16 6.93 20.19 1.09
CA ASN A 16 7.76 21.02 0.23
C ASN A 16 7.48 20.84 -1.28
N GLN A 17 6.60 19.89 -1.64
CA GLN A 17 6.31 19.54 -3.04
C GLN A 17 7.55 19.08 -3.82
N ASP A 18 8.44 18.36 -3.15
CA ASP A 18 9.61 17.77 -3.79
C ASP A 18 9.19 16.75 -4.85
N ALA A 19 10.01 16.58 -5.88
CA ALA A 19 9.75 15.61 -6.94
C ALA A 19 10.19 14.19 -6.53
N ASN A 20 9.59 13.17 -7.16
CA ASN A 20 9.98 11.76 -7.04
C ASN A 20 10.01 11.23 -5.61
N ILE A 21 9.00 11.58 -4.80
CA ILE A 21 8.91 11.14 -3.41
C ILE A 21 8.54 9.65 -3.37
N LYS A 22 9.42 8.84 -2.80
CA LYS A 22 9.10 7.46 -2.44
C LYS A 22 8.41 7.43 -1.08
N GLY A 23 7.31 6.68 -0.99
CA GLY A 23 6.70 6.34 0.28
C GLY A 23 7.46 5.25 1.04
N MET A 24 6.81 4.66 2.02
CA MET A 24 7.37 3.59 2.85
C MET A 24 6.63 2.28 2.60
N TYR A 25 7.37 1.19 2.56
CA TYR A 25 6.85 -0.17 2.64
C TYR A 25 7.19 -0.74 4.02
N LEU A 26 6.23 -0.66 4.93
CA LEU A 26 6.40 -1.10 6.32
C LEU A 26 6.12 -2.60 6.39
N HIS A 27 7.10 -3.41 6.79
CA HIS A 27 6.90 -4.85 6.90
C HIS A 27 7.44 -5.41 8.22
N GLY A 28 6.92 -6.55 8.63
CA GLY A 28 7.25 -7.20 9.89
C GLY A 28 6.07 -8.02 10.42
N GLU A 29 6.27 -8.69 11.54
CA GLU A 29 5.26 -9.57 12.14
C GLU A 29 3.97 -8.85 12.53
N PHE A 30 2.95 -9.63 12.86
CA PHE A 30 1.68 -9.10 13.35
C PHE A 30 1.89 -8.30 14.65
N GLY A 31 1.13 -7.23 14.81
CA GLY A 31 1.12 -6.45 16.05
C GLY A 31 2.29 -5.49 16.23
N THR A 32 3.24 -5.41 15.30
CA THR A 32 4.42 -4.52 15.40
C THR A 32 4.14 -3.03 15.16
N GLY A 33 2.88 -2.63 14.98
CA GLY A 33 2.49 -1.23 14.87
C GLY A 33 2.52 -0.64 13.46
N LYS A 34 2.60 -1.44 12.39
CA LYS A 34 2.63 -0.96 10.99
C LYS A 34 1.49 -0.02 10.65
N SER A 35 0.25 -0.44 10.89
CA SER A 35 -0.95 0.37 10.64
C SER A 35 -1.00 1.63 11.52
N PHE A 36 -0.48 1.55 12.75
CA PHE A 36 -0.35 2.72 13.62
C PHE A 36 0.57 3.78 13.02
N ILE A 37 1.71 3.35 12.45
CA ILE A 37 2.66 4.27 11.80
C ILE A 37 2.01 4.91 10.57
N LEU A 38 1.27 4.16 9.73
CA LEU A 38 0.52 4.76 8.62
C LEU A 38 -0.48 5.82 9.11
N GLY A 39 -1.21 5.53 10.18
CA GLY A 39 -2.12 6.48 10.82
C GLY A 39 -1.39 7.73 11.35
N ALA A 40 -0.22 7.56 11.95
CA ALA A 40 0.60 8.67 12.43
C ALA A 40 1.09 9.57 11.29
N ILE A 41 1.54 8.99 10.18
CA ILE A 41 1.93 9.72 8.96
C ILE A 41 0.73 10.49 8.41
N ALA A 42 -0.44 9.87 8.31
CA ALA A 42 -1.65 10.54 7.85
C ALA A 42 -2.05 11.72 8.74
N ASN A 43 -1.96 11.56 10.05
CA ASN A 43 -2.22 12.65 11.00
C ASN A 43 -1.22 13.80 10.86
N GLN A 44 0.06 13.49 10.70
CA GLN A 44 1.10 14.50 10.49
C GLN A 44 0.86 15.29 9.18
N LEU A 45 0.52 14.61 8.09
CA LEU A 45 0.15 15.27 6.83
C LEU A 45 -1.10 16.14 6.99
N LYS A 46 -2.08 15.67 7.74
CA LYS A 46 -3.29 16.44 8.04
C LYS A 46 -2.99 17.75 8.78
N THR A 47 -2.04 17.76 9.73
CA THR A 47 -1.62 19.01 10.40
C THR A 47 -1.02 20.03 9.42
N LYS A 48 -0.44 19.53 8.32
CA LYS A 48 0.08 20.34 7.21
C LYS A 48 -0.98 20.66 6.14
N LYS A 49 -2.25 20.34 6.39
CA LYS A 49 -3.39 20.50 5.47
C LYS A 49 -3.25 19.68 4.17
N ILE A 50 -2.55 18.55 4.23
CA ILE A 50 -2.34 17.65 3.11
C ILE A 50 -3.23 16.41 3.33
N PRO A 51 -4.26 16.20 2.50
CA PRO A 51 -5.14 15.05 2.64
C PRO A 51 -4.44 13.76 2.18
N SER A 52 -4.66 12.68 2.90
CA SER A 52 -4.24 11.33 2.54
C SER A 52 -5.40 10.35 2.65
N THR A 53 -5.33 9.28 1.88
CA THR A 53 -6.34 8.21 1.89
C THR A 53 -5.72 6.93 2.40
N ILE A 54 -6.27 6.37 3.48
CA ILE A 54 -5.86 5.06 4.02
C ILE A 54 -6.91 4.03 3.59
N ILE A 55 -6.46 2.95 2.99
CA ILE A 55 -7.29 1.84 2.52
C ILE A 55 -6.80 0.55 3.18
N TYR A 56 -7.66 -0.09 3.96
CA TYR A 56 -7.47 -1.48 4.38
C TYR A 56 -7.81 -2.39 3.20
N LEU A 57 -6.79 -2.93 2.57
CA LEU A 57 -6.91 -3.53 1.25
C LEU A 57 -7.89 -4.71 1.18
N PRO A 58 -7.92 -5.66 2.15
CA PRO A 58 -8.89 -6.76 2.10
C PRO A 58 -10.35 -6.30 2.08
N GLU A 59 -10.68 -5.28 2.87
CA GLU A 59 -12.04 -4.74 2.91
C GLU A 59 -12.38 -3.94 1.66
N PHE A 60 -11.43 -3.19 1.14
CA PHE A 60 -11.60 -2.45 -0.11
C PHE A 60 -11.94 -3.38 -1.28
N ILE A 61 -11.26 -4.52 -1.39
CA ILE A 61 -11.54 -5.52 -2.42
C ILE A 61 -12.97 -6.06 -2.29
N ARG A 62 -13.43 -6.33 -1.07
CA ARG A 62 -14.83 -6.74 -0.82
C ARG A 62 -15.82 -5.66 -1.25
N THR A 63 -15.51 -4.41 -0.94
CA THR A 63 -16.32 -3.24 -1.32
C THR A 63 -16.38 -3.06 -2.83
N LEU A 64 -15.27 -3.28 -3.55
CA LEU A 64 -15.25 -3.24 -5.01
C LEU A 64 -16.13 -4.32 -5.63
N LYS A 65 -16.09 -5.55 -5.10
CA LYS A 65 -16.95 -6.64 -5.57
C LYS A 65 -18.43 -6.31 -5.43
N SER A 66 -18.82 -5.66 -4.34
CA SER A 66 -20.21 -5.20 -4.17
C SER A 66 -20.57 -4.07 -5.14
N GLY A 67 -19.61 -3.27 -5.55
CA GLY A 67 -19.79 -2.14 -6.47
C GLY A 67 -20.22 -2.53 -7.88
N PHE A 68 -20.04 -3.80 -8.27
CA PHE A 68 -20.59 -4.31 -9.53
C PHE A 68 -22.12 -4.31 -9.56
N LYS A 69 -22.75 -4.51 -8.40
CA LYS A 69 -24.23 -4.58 -8.29
C LYS A 69 -24.87 -3.20 -8.32
N ASP A 70 -24.23 -2.21 -7.75
CA ASP A 70 -24.77 -0.84 -7.61
C ASP A 70 -24.17 0.18 -8.60
N GLY A 71 -23.27 -0.27 -9.49
CA GLY A 71 -22.64 0.57 -10.52
C GLY A 71 -21.57 1.53 -9.99
N THR A 72 -21.07 1.34 -8.76
CA THR A 72 -20.08 2.22 -8.12
C THR A 72 -18.63 1.73 -8.25
N PHE A 73 -18.40 0.61 -8.93
CA PHE A 73 -17.08 -0.02 -9.04
C PHE A 73 -16.01 0.94 -9.57
N GLU A 74 -16.24 1.53 -10.75
CA GLU A 74 -15.27 2.44 -11.37
C GLU A 74 -15.04 3.70 -10.55
N THR A 75 -16.07 4.27 -9.93
CA THR A 75 -15.95 5.45 -9.08
C THR A 75 -15.09 5.16 -7.84
N LYS A 76 -15.31 4.02 -7.20
CA LYS A 76 -14.53 3.59 -6.02
C LYS A 76 -13.08 3.31 -6.39
N LEU A 77 -12.85 2.62 -7.51
CA LEU A 77 -11.51 2.31 -7.99
C LEU A 77 -10.74 3.59 -8.35
N ALA A 78 -11.36 4.49 -9.10
CA ALA A 78 -10.76 5.77 -9.51
C ALA A 78 -10.38 6.63 -8.30
N LYS A 79 -11.26 6.72 -7.28
CA LYS A 79 -11.00 7.48 -6.06
C LYS A 79 -9.73 7.02 -5.34
N VAL A 80 -9.48 5.72 -5.28
CA VAL A 80 -8.27 5.15 -4.67
C VAL A 80 -7.06 5.35 -5.58
N ARG A 81 -7.20 5.01 -6.86
CA ARG A 81 -6.12 5.13 -7.84
C ARG A 81 -5.57 6.55 -7.94
N GLU A 82 -6.45 7.56 -7.89
CA GLU A 82 -6.13 8.97 -8.14
C GLU A 82 -5.91 9.80 -6.87
N ALA A 83 -6.01 9.19 -5.68
CA ALA A 83 -5.74 9.88 -4.42
C ALA A 83 -4.34 10.52 -4.41
N ASN A 84 -4.22 11.77 -3.97
CA ASN A 84 -2.93 12.47 -3.95
C ASN A 84 -1.88 11.71 -3.15
N ILE A 85 -2.27 11.20 -1.98
CA ILE A 85 -1.43 10.33 -1.15
C ILE A 85 -2.26 9.11 -0.77
N LEU A 86 -1.75 7.93 -1.07
CA LEU A 86 -2.41 6.67 -0.79
C LEU A 86 -1.59 5.82 0.19
N MET A 87 -2.27 5.26 1.17
CA MET A 87 -1.72 4.27 2.10
C MET A 87 -2.52 2.98 1.95
N LEU A 88 -1.87 1.94 1.43
CA LEU A 88 -2.44 0.60 1.29
C LEU A 88 -2.04 -0.24 2.50
N ASP A 89 -2.98 -0.40 3.42
CA ASP A 89 -2.77 -1.15 4.65
C ASP A 89 -3.03 -2.64 4.44
N ASP A 90 -2.10 -3.45 4.92
CA ASP A 90 -2.16 -4.91 4.99
C ASP A 90 -2.20 -5.60 3.60
N ILE A 91 -1.35 -5.13 2.66
CA ILE A 91 -1.19 -5.80 1.37
C ILE A 91 -0.61 -7.21 1.57
N GLY A 92 -1.25 -8.20 0.98
CA GLY A 92 -0.91 -9.62 1.12
C GLY A 92 -1.74 -10.38 2.16
N ALA A 93 -2.58 -9.70 2.95
CA ALA A 93 -3.50 -10.35 3.90
C ALA A 93 -4.72 -10.99 3.20
N GLU A 94 -5.09 -10.47 2.02
CA GLU A 94 -6.18 -11.01 1.22
C GLU A 94 -5.75 -12.25 0.42
N GLU A 95 -6.72 -13.07 0.09
CA GLU A 95 -6.50 -14.13 -0.90
C GLU A 95 -6.31 -13.49 -2.29
N ILE A 96 -5.16 -13.74 -2.90
CA ILE A 96 -4.85 -13.22 -4.22
C ILE A 96 -5.50 -14.10 -5.29
N THR A 97 -6.43 -13.50 -6.02
CA THR A 97 -6.96 -14.05 -7.27
C THR A 97 -6.30 -13.34 -8.45
N PRO A 98 -6.26 -13.94 -9.65
CA PRO A 98 -5.79 -13.26 -10.86
C PRO A 98 -6.51 -11.93 -11.10
N TRP A 99 -7.81 -11.88 -10.85
CA TRP A 99 -8.59 -10.65 -10.97
C TRP A 99 -8.12 -9.55 -10.02
N VAL A 100 -7.95 -9.85 -8.74
CA VAL A 100 -7.47 -8.87 -7.75
C VAL A 100 -6.08 -8.36 -8.13
N ARG A 101 -5.17 -9.27 -8.47
CA ARG A 101 -3.79 -8.91 -8.83
C ARG A 101 -3.73 -8.08 -10.11
N ASP A 102 -4.39 -8.54 -11.17
CA ASP A 102 -4.19 -8.02 -12.52
C ASP A 102 -5.14 -6.84 -12.86
N GLU A 103 -6.36 -6.83 -12.30
CA GLU A 103 -7.38 -5.82 -12.62
C GLU A 103 -7.53 -4.75 -11.53
N ILE A 104 -7.06 -4.99 -10.32
CA ILE A 104 -7.20 -4.04 -9.20
C ILE A 104 -5.84 -3.49 -8.78
N ILE A 105 -4.98 -4.35 -8.20
CA ILE A 105 -3.69 -3.91 -7.64
C ILE A 105 -2.77 -3.39 -8.75
N GLY A 106 -2.62 -4.14 -9.82
CA GLY A 106 -1.74 -3.79 -10.93
C GLY A 106 -2.02 -2.41 -11.54
N PRO A 107 -3.26 -2.12 -11.96
CA PRO A 107 -3.63 -0.81 -12.50
C PRO A 107 -3.49 0.35 -11.52
N ILE A 108 -3.86 0.18 -10.25
CA ILE A 108 -3.65 1.20 -9.21
C ILE A 108 -2.17 1.57 -9.13
N LEU A 109 -1.30 0.59 -8.96
CA LEU A 109 0.14 0.82 -8.80
C LEU A 109 0.78 1.38 -10.06
N HIS A 110 0.35 0.93 -11.24
CA HIS A 110 0.84 1.46 -12.52
C HIS A 110 0.50 2.94 -12.68
N TYR A 111 -0.75 3.32 -12.47
CA TYR A 111 -1.18 4.71 -12.54
C TYR A 111 -0.38 5.60 -11.59
N ARG A 112 -0.26 5.18 -10.33
CA ARG A 112 0.44 5.94 -9.30
C ARG A 112 1.93 6.09 -9.57
N MET A 113 2.56 5.06 -10.13
CA MET A 113 3.95 5.11 -10.57
C MET A 113 4.13 6.12 -11.72
N VAL A 114 3.28 6.08 -12.74
CA VAL A 114 3.35 6.98 -13.90
C VAL A 114 3.07 8.44 -13.49
N GLN A 115 2.13 8.65 -12.58
CA GLN A 115 1.77 9.98 -12.07
C GLN A 115 2.66 10.45 -10.90
N GLU A 116 3.65 9.64 -10.50
CA GLU A 116 4.56 9.94 -9.38
C GLU A 116 3.83 10.30 -8.08
N LEU A 117 2.72 9.62 -7.81
CA LEU A 117 1.91 9.87 -6.60
C LEU A 117 2.47 9.10 -5.40
N PRO A 118 2.76 9.78 -4.27
CA PRO A 118 3.28 9.14 -3.07
C PRO A 118 2.37 8.02 -2.58
N THR A 119 2.96 6.83 -2.39
CA THR A 119 2.23 5.62 -2.02
C THR A 119 2.95 4.88 -0.90
N PHE A 120 2.22 4.56 0.16
CA PHE A 120 2.71 3.85 1.33
C PHE A 120 2.04 2.50 1.43
N PHE A 121 2.74 1.56 2.04
CA PHE A 121 2.26 0.19 2.20
C PHE A 121 2.54 -0.31 3.62
N SER A 122 1.68 -1.19 4.12
CA SER A 122 2.02 -2.09 5.19
C SER A 122 1.79 -3.54 4.76
N SER A 123 2.61 -4.46 5.27
CA SER A 123 2.50 -5.89 4.98
C SER A 123 3.14 -6.72 6.09
N ASN A 124 2.69 -7.95 6.24
CA ASN A 124 3.41 -8.94 7.06
C ASN A 124 4.54 -9.62 6.29
N TYR A 125 4.63 -9.39 4.99
CA TYR A 125 5.60 -9.98 4.09
C TYR A 125 6.71 -9.01 3.71
N ASN A 126 7.96 -9.47 3.67
CA ASN A 126 9.02 -8.76 2.96
C ASN A 126 8.79 -8.83 1.43
N PHE A 127 9.60 -8.15 0.65
CA PHE A 127 9.42 -8.11 -0.82
C PHE A 127 9.45 -9.49 -1.47
N LYS A 128 10.32 -10.38 -1.01
CA LYS A 128 10.45 -11.73 -1.57
C LYS A 128 9.22 -12.60 -1.25
N GLU A 129 8.77 -12.52 -0.02
CA GLU A 129 7.57 -13.23 0.47
C GLU A 129 6.31 -12.70 -0.21
N LEU A 130 6.17 -11.38 -0.34
CA LEU A 130 5.03 -10.77 -1.05
C LEU A 130 5.03 -11.17 -2.53
N GLN A 131 6.19 -11.19 -3.19
CA GLN A 131 6.27 -11.64 -4.58
C GLN A 131 5.82 -13.09 -4.74
N HIS A 132 6.23 -13.96 -3.82
CA HIS A 132 5.77 -15.34 -3.81
C HIS A 132 4.24 -15.43 -3.60
N HIS A 133 3.71 -14.71 -2.62
CA HIS A 133 2.28 -14.65 -2.34
C HIS A 133 1.47 -14.16 -3.56
N LEU A 134 1.95 -13.16 -4.25
CA LEU A 134 1.31 -12.62 -5.47
C LEU A 134 1.42 -13.57 -6.68
N SER A 135 2.41 -14.45 -6.71
CA SER A 135 2.64 -15.39 -7.84
C SER A 135 1.73 -16.59 -7.80
N VAL A 136 1.33 -17.04 -6.61
CA VAL A 136 0.53 -18.26 -6.41
C VAL A 136 -0.94 -17.90 -6.27
N THR A 137 -1.75 -18.40 -7.19
CA THR A 137 -3.21 -18.26 -7.17
C THR A 137 -3.86 -19.62 -7.29
N ARG A 138 -5.17 -19.71 -7.13
CA ARG A 138 -5.93 -20.95 -7.36
C ARG A 138 -5.78 -21.48 -8.79
N ASP A 139 -5.50 -20.59 -9.75
CA ASP A 139 -5.39 -20.94 -11.18
C ASP A 139 -3.96 -21.31 -11.58
N GLY A 140 -3.00 -21.30 -10.64
CA GLY A 140 -1.62 -21.68 -10.85
C GLY A 140 -0.61 -20.60 -10.45
N THR A 141 0.63 -20.74 -10.94
CA THR A 141 1.74 -19.85 -10.62
C THR A 141 2.09 -18.95 -11.80
N GLU A 142 2.13 -17.63 -11.57
CA GLU A 142 2.44 -16.63 -12.59
C GLU A 142 3.54 -15.67 -12.09
N LEU A 143 4.79 -16.09 -12.23
CA LEU A 143 5.96 -15.37 -11.72
C LEU A 143 6.14 -14.00 -12.37
N THR A 144 5.93 -13.89 -13.68
CA THR A 144 6.12 -12.64 -14.43
C THR A 144 5.13 -11.56 -13.99
N LYS A 145 3.88 -11.90 -13.76
CA LYS A 145 2.86 -10.95 -13.30
C LYS A 145 3.16 -10.44 -11.89
N ALA A 146 3.54 -11.35 -10.99
CA ALA A 146 3.96 -10.98 -9.64
C ALA A 146 5.19 -10.08 -9.66
N ALA A 147 6.19 -10.39 -10.47
CA ALA A 147 7.41 -9.57 -10.61
C ALA A 147 7.09 -8.14 -11.08
N ARG A 148 6.17 -7.97 -12.05
CA ARG A 148 5.74 -6.64 -12.51
C ARG A 148 5.11 -5.80 -11.40
N ILE A 149 4.29 -6.42 -10.54
CA ILE A 149 3.70 -5.71 -9.39
C ILE A 149 4.79 -5.32 -8.41
N MET A 150 5.72 -6.22 -8.11
CA MET A 150 6.81 -5.92 -7.19
C MET A 150 7.72 -4.79 -7.68
N GLU A 151 8.00 -4.71 -8.98
CA GLU A 151 8.77 -3.59 -9.56
C GLU A 151 8.05 -2.25 -9.36
N ARG A 152 6.74 -2.22 -9.48
CA ARG A 152 5.94 -1.02 -9.21
C ARG A 152 6.00 -0.63 -7.73
N ILE A 153 5.86 -1.59 -6.81
CA ILE A 153 5.98 -1.35 -5.37
C ILE A 153 7.36 -0.81 -5.02
N LYS A 154 8.43 -1.42 -5.53
CA LYS A 154 9.81 -0.98 -5.29
C LYS A 154 10.11 0.41 -5.86
N THR A 155 9.46 0.77 -6.95
CA THR A 155 9.56 2.13 -7.51
C THR A 155 8.84 3.15 -6.62
N LEU A 156 7.69 2.79 -6.05
CA LEU A 156 6.84 3.66 -5.25
C LEU A 156 7.29 3.81 -3.80
N ALA A 157 7.96 2.80 -3.21
CA ALA A 157 8.24 2.78 -1.78
C ALA A 157 9.58 2.14 -1.44
N THR A 158 10.18 2.62 -0.35
CA THR A 158 11.39 2.07 0.27
C THR A 158 10.99 1.13 1.40
N PRO A 159 11.61 -0.09 1.52
CA PRO A 159 11.25 -1.03 2.55
C PRO A 159 11.85 -0.65 3.91
N TYR A 160 11.06 -0.79 4.96
CA TYR A 160 11.45 -0.64 6.36
C TYR A 160 10.91 -1.81 7.17
N TYR A 161 11.81 -2.52 7.82
CA TYR A 161 11.45 -3.62 8.71
C TYR A 161 11.11 -3.10 10.11
N LEU A 162 9.95 -3.49 10.62
CA LEU A 162 9.57 -3.25 12.00
C LEU A 162 9.82 -4.52 12.80
N ASP A 163 10.85 -4.45 13.62
CA ASP A 163 11.13 -5.42 14.67
C ASP A 163 10.48 -4.91 15.97
N GLY A 164 9.74 -5.74 16.64
CA GLY A 164 9.08 -5.35 17.89
C GLY A 164 8.22 -6.46 18.48
N GLU A 165 7.97 -6.34 19.79
CA GLU A 165 7.00 -7.17 20.48
C GLU A 165 5.58 -6.90 19.95
N ASN A 166 4.74 -7.91 20.00
CA ASN A 166 3.35 -7.79 19.64
C ASN A 166 2.62 -6.91 20.66
N TYR A 167 2.37 -5.66 20.34
CA TYR A 167 1.67 -4.71 21.22
C TYR A 167 0.19 -5.05 21.46
N ARG A 168 -0.34 -6.11 20.85
CA ARG A 168 -1.71 -6.59 21.09
C ARG A 168 -1.81 -7.60 22.22
N ASP A 169 -0.68 -8.13 22.68
CA ASP A 169 -0.61 -9.12 23.76
C ASP A 169 -0.36 -8.48 25.15
N VAL A 170 -0.53 -7.17 25.26
CA VAL A 170 -0.38 -6.39 26.51
C VAL A 170 -1.75 -6.00 27.03
#